data_ffcf35d1c54392b0c43217b228d6ff34
#
_entry.id   ffcf35d1c54392b0c43217b228d6ff34
#
_cell.length_a   1.000
_cell.length_b   1.000
_cell.length_c   1.000
_cell.angle_alpha   90.00
_cell.angle_beta   90.00
_cell.angle_gamma   90.00
#
_symmetry.space_group_name_H-M   'P 1'
#
loop_
_entity.id
_entity.type
_entity.pdbx_description
1 polymer ?
#
loop_
_entity_poly.entity_id
_entity_poly.type
_entity_poly.pdbx_seq_one_letter_code
_entity_poly.pdbx_strand_id
1 'polypeptide(L)'
;MKNNYCIIMAGGVGSRLWPVSTNEKPKQFLDFFGTGRSLLRMTYERLDGIVPASNVFIVTNKIYKETILEQLPELEENQVLLEPMRRNTAPCIAYAVYRIRKQNPKANIVVLPSDHLITNEKEFQRVITEGLRFVANNDALLTLGMKPTRPETGYGYIQLGKGGDDLRKVKTFTEKPNLEMAKVFLASGEFAWNSGMFLWRVDVIIEEFNKYLSEVADKFAEGEDVYGTDGEQDFINRIYPLCPNISIDYGIMEKATNVYVMLANFGWSDLGTWSSLHELTPKDDNGNAVVKCETMLYNAKDNMIALPEGELAVIEGLEGYLVARDNGVLLICKKDEEAKIRQYVKDAEEKYGKKYV
;
A
#
# COMPACT_ATOMS: atom_id res chain seq x y z
N MET A 1 3.50 -21.48 11.36
CA MET A 1 2.30 -20.97 10.64
C MET A 1 1.17 -20.53 11.58
N LYS A 2 0.76 -21.32 12.60
CA LYS A 2 -0.39 -20.95 13.47
C LYS A 2 -0.31 -19.56 14.14
N ASN A 3 0.90 -19.06 14.40
CA ASN A 3 1.11 -17.74 15.02
C ASN A 3 1.38 -16.62 14.01
N ASN A 4 1.33 -16.88 12.71
CA ASN A 4 1.49 -15.85 11.69
C ASN A 4 0.16 -15.18 11.42
N TYR A 5 0.17 -13.86 11.42
CA TYR A 5 -0.97 -12.97 11.16
C TYR A 5 -0.61 -11.98 10.06
N CYS A 6 -1.60 -11.51 9.35
CA CYS A 6 -1.43 -10.43 8.39
C CYS A 6 -2.42 -9.30 8.67
N ILE A 7 -1.93 -8.07 8.58
CA ILE A 7 -2.74 -6.86 8.53
C ILE A 7 -2.62 -6.30 7.12
N ILE A 8 -3.73 -6.24 6.37
CA ILE A 8 -3.80 -5.58 5.07
C ILE A 8 -4.42 -4.19 5.28
N MET A 9 -3.66 -3.14 4.98
CA MET A 9 -4.12 -1.76 5.06
C MET A 9 -4.84 -1.35 3.77
N ALA A 10 -6.15 -1.14 3.83
CA ALA A 10 -7.00 -0.86 2.66
C ALA A 10 -7.76 0.48 2.78
N GLY A 11 -7.13 1.52 3.35
CA GLY A 11 -7.74 2.84 3.58
C GLY A 11 -7.38 3.93 2.55
N GLY A 12 -6.48 3.65 1.60
CA GLY A 12 -6.03 4.60 0.58
C GLY A 12 -7.07 4.84 -0.52
N VAL A 13 -7.04 6.00 -1.19
CA VAL A 13 -7.91 6.31 -2.34
C VAL A 13 -7.19 6.15 -3.67
N GLY A 14 -5.89 6.44 -3.73
CA GLY A 14 -5.13 6.35 -4.99
C GLY A 14 -5.50 7.43 -6.01
N SER A 15 -5.84 8.64 -5.58
CA SER A 15 -6.35 9.76 -6.41
C SER A 15 -5.45 10.18 -7.59
N ARG A 16 -4.19 9.77 -7.60
CA ARG A 16 -3.25 10.04 -8.72
C ARG A 16 -3.57 9.25 -9.99
N LEU A 17 -4.36 8.17 -9.88
CA LEU A 17 -4.81 7.36 -11.02
C LEU A 17 -6.23 7.75 -11.48
N TRP A 18 -6.69 8.97 -11.11
CA TRP A 18 -7.92 9.50 -11.66
C TRP A 18 -7.84 9.61 -13.21
N PRO A 19 -8.92 9.35 -13.95
CA PRO A 19 -10.30 9.13 -13.50
C PRO A 19 -10.63 7.66 -13.13
N VAL A 20 -9.71 6.73 -13.27
CA VAL A 20 -9.95 5.29 -13.04
C VAL A 20 -10.06 4.96 -11.55
N SER A 21 -9.30 5.65 -10.70
CA SER A 21 -9.42 5.55 -9.25
C SER A 21 -10.12 6.76 -8.67
N THR A 22 -11.21 6.54 -7.94
CA THR A 22 -12.05 7.56 -7.29
C THR A 22 -12.26 7.24 -5.81
N ASN A 23 -12.95 8.14 -5.09
CA ASN A 23 -13.33 7.89 -3.69
C ASN A 23 -14.29 6.70 -3.54
N GLU A 24 -15.17 6.49 -4.53
CA GLU A 24 -16.13 5.37 -4.52
C GLU A 24 -15.48 4.06 -4.95
N LYS A 25 -14.47 4.14 -5.84
CA LYS A 25 -13.76 2.99 -6.40
C LYS A 25 -12.25 3.18 -6.29
N PRO A 26 -11.68 3.05 -5.07
CA PRO A 26 -10.25 3.19 -4.85
C PRO A 26 -9.40 2.18 -5.58
N LYS A 27 -8.15 2.55 -5.82
CA LYS A 27 -7.14 1.79 -6.56
C LYS A 27 -7.07 0.30 -6.17
N GLN A 28 -7.12 -0.02 -4.88
CA GLN A 28 -6.98 -1.39 -4.38
C GLN A 28 -8.11 -2.33 -4.84
N PHE A 29 -9.27 -1.80 -5.20
CA PHE A 29 -10.42 -2.58 -5.67
C PHE A 29 -10.47 -2.74 -7.19
N LEU A 30 -9.48 -2.20 -7.90
CA LEU A 30 -9.42 -2.21 -9.36
C LEU A 30 -8.57 -3.38 -9.87
N ASP A 31 -9.05 -3.98 -10.97
CA ASP A 31 -8.24 -4.85 -11.82
C ASP A 31 -7.58 -3.99 -12.92
N PHE A 32 -6.31 -3.66 -12.74
CA PHE A 32 -5.56 -2.88 -13.71
C PHE A 32 -5.06 -3.69 -14.90
N PHE A 33 -5.00 -5.01 -14.77
CA PHE A 33 -4.28 -5.86 -15.73
C PHE A 33 -5.22 -6.78 -16.50
N GLY A 34 -6.54 -6.68 -16.31
CA GLY A 34 -7.52 -7.55 -16.99
C GLY A 34 -7.43 -9.01 -16.55
N THR A 35 -6.97 -9.27 -15.34
CA THR A 35 -6.78 -10.63 -14.80
C THR A 35 -8.02 -11.20 -14.11
N GLY A 36 -9.07 -10.41 -13.96
CA GLY A 36 -10.25 -10.72 -13.14
C GLY A 36 -10.00 -10.54 -11.64
N ARG A 37 -8.84 -10.00 -11.22
CA ARG A 37 -8.44 -9.84 -9.82
C ARG A 37 -8.06 -8.39 -9.51
N SER A 38 -8.63 -7.85 -8.44
CA SER A 38 -8.20 -6.56 -7.90
C SER A 38 -6.83 -6.66 -7.22
N LEU A 39 -6.18 -5.51 -6.96
CA LEU A 39 -4.93 -5.48 -6.19
C LEU A 39 -5.10 -6.03 -4.77
N LEU A 40 -6.26 -5.77 -4.13
CA LEU A 40 -6.61 -6.34 -2.84
C LEU A 40 -6.68 -7.88 -2.91
N ARG A 41 -7.40 -8.41 -3.90
CA ARG A 41 -7.52 -9.86 -4.13
C ARG A 41 -6.15 -10.49 -4.35
N MET A 42 -5.31 -9.92 -5.21
CA MET A 42 -3.94 -10.37 -5.44
C MET A 42 -3.10 -10.32 -4.15
N THR A 43 -3.26 -9.29 -3.32
CA THR A 43 -2.52 -9.16 -2.04
C THR A 43 -2.94 -10.24 -1.05
N TYR A 44 -4.23 -10.55 -0.97
CA TYR A 44 -4.75 -11.62 -0.11
C TYR A 44 -4.26 -13.01 -0.56
N GLU A 45 -4.37 -13.33 -1.85
CA GLU A 45 -3.98 -14.64 -2.41
C GLU A 45 -2.50 -14.96 -2.23
N ARG A 46 -1.60 -13.95 -2.26
CA ARG A 46 -0.16 -14.13 -2.02
C ARG A 46 0.17 -14.68 -0.63
N LEU A 47 -0.74 -14.58 0.32
CA LEU A 47 -0.55 -15.06 1.69
C LEU A 47 -0.80 -16.57 1.85
N ASP A 48 -1.32 -17.22 0.82
CA ASP A 48 -1.58 -18.65 0.87
C ASP A 48 -0.30 -19.43 1.21
N GLY A 49 -0.44 -20.40 2.11
CA GLY A 49 0.67 -21.18 2.63
C GLY A 49 1.59 -20.44 3.63
N ILE A 50 1.40 -19.14 3.91
CA ILE A 50 2.21 -18.35 4.86
C ILE A 50 1.40 -17.98 6.10
N VAL A 51 0.19 -17.48 5.90
CA VAL A 51 -0.71 -17.02 6.95
C VAL A 51 -2.05 -17.76 6.82
N PRO A 52 -2.57 -18.37 7.89
CA PRO A 52 -3.91 -18.95 7.84
C PRO A 52 -4.97 -17.91 7.48
N ALA A 53 -5.96 -18.26 6.67
CA ALA A 53 -7.03 -17.33 6.27
C ALA A 53 -7.72 -16.68 7.48
N SER A 54 -7.94 -17.42 8.57
CA SER A 54 -8.51 -16.91 9.83
C SER A 54 -7.64 -15.88 10.56
N ASN A 55 -6.38 -15.73 10.15
CA ASN A 55 -5.42 -14.81 10.76
C ASN A 55 -5.13 -13.58 9.87
N VAL A 56 -5.87 -13.39 8.79
CA VAL A 56 -5.78 -12.20 7.94
C VAL A 56 -6.83 -11.18 8.39
N PHE A 57 -6.39 -9.97 8.70
CA PHE A 57 -7.25 -8.85 9.04
C PHE A 57 -7.09 -7.74 8.01
N ILE A 58 -8.20 -7.15 7.59
CA ILE A 58 -8.20 -6.00 6.68
C ILE A 58 -8.67 -4.77 7.44
N VAL A 59 -7.86 -3.72 7.47
CA VAL A 59 -8.24 -2.45 8.09
C VAL A 59 -8.65 -1.48 6.99
N THR A 60 -9.87 -0.96 7.09
CA THR A 60 -10.45 -0.12 6.05
C THR A 60 -11.46 0.88 6.59
N ASN A 61 -11.90 1.82 5.75
CA ASN A 61 -13.02 2.68 6.08
C ASN A 61 -14.35 1.92 5.95
N LYS A 62 -15.33 2.26 6.79
CA LYS A 62 -16.67 1.65 6.81
C LYS A 62 -17.34 1.58 5.42
N ILE A 63 -17.13 2.59 4.57
CA ILE A 63 -17.74 2.64 3.24
C ILE A 63 -17.29 1.53 2.29
N TYR A 64 -16.16 0.88 2.56
CA TYR A 64 -15.59 -0.17 1.70
C TYR A 64 -15.83 -1.59 2.22
N LYS A 65 -16.52 -1.75 3.34
CA LYS A 65 -16.76 -3.07 3.97
C LYS A 65 -17.38 -4.06 2.99
N GLU A 66 -18.49 -3.67 2.37
CA GLU A 66 -19.24 -4.53 1.45
C GLU A 66 -18.39 -4.92 0.24
N THR A 67 -17.68 -3.96 -0.36
CA THR A 67 -16.77 -4.21 -1.49
C THR A 67 -15.67 -5.21 -1.14
N ILE A 68 -15.14 -5.16 0.10
CA ILE A 68 -14.13 -6.11 0.56
C ILE A 68 -14.72 -7.52 0.67
N LEU A 69 -15.89 -7.66 1.29
CA LEU A 69 -16.55 -8.95 1.47
C LEU A 69 -17.02 -9.55 0.13
N GLU A 70 -17.42 -8.72 -0.83
CA GLU A 70 -17.71 -9.16 -2.20
C GLU A 70 -16.46 -9.67 -2.93
N GLN A 71 -15.32 -8.98 -2.78
CA GLN A 71 -14.07 -9.38 -3.44
C GLN A 71 -13.36 -10.53 -2.73
N LEU A 72 -13.56 -10.69 -1.43
CA LEU A 72 -12.94 -11.70 -0.57
C LEU A 72 -14.02 -12.46 0.22
N PRO A 73 -14.87 -13.25 -0.45
CA PRO A 73 -16.00 -13.93 0.21
C PRO A 73 -15.56 -15.02 1.21
N GLU A 74 -14.29 -15.40 1.22
CA GLU A 74 -13.70 -16.31 2.20
C GLU A 74 -13.37 -15.67 3.55
N LEU A 75 -13.47 -14.33 3.68
CA LEU A 75 -13.29 -13.63 4.95
C LEU A 75 -14.58 -13.62 5.77
N GLU A 76 -14.41 -13.76 7.08
CA GLU A 76 -15.48 -13.47 8.04
C GLU A 76 -15.58 -11.96 8.29
N GLU A 77 -16.78 -11.45 8.59
CA GLU A 77 -16.99 -10.02 8.85
C GLU A 77 -16.09 -9.46 9.96
N ASN A 78 -15.81 -10.25 10.99
CA ASN A 78 -14.98 -9.88 12.14
C ASN A 78 -13.49 -9.71 11.80
N GLN A 79 -13.07 -10.10 10.58
CA GLN A 79 -11.73 -9.90 10.04
C GLN A 79 -11.61 -8.55 9.30
N VAL A 80 -12.71 -7.84 9.06
CA VAL A 80 -12.74 -6.52 8.44
C VAL A 80 -12.89 -5.46 9.53
N LEU A 81 -11.79 -4.82 9.90
CA LEU A 81 -11.71 -3.83 10.95
C LEU A 81 -12.01 -2.43 10.38
N LEU A 82 -12.99 -1.73 10.94
CA LEU A 82 -13.51 -0.51 10.35
C LEU A 82 -13.01 0.75 11.06
N GLU A 83 -12.22 1.54 10.33
CA GLU A 83 -11.80 2.88 10.76
C GLU A 83 -12.95 3.89 10.57
N PRO A 84 -13.33 4.66 11.60
CA PRO A 84 -14.39 5.68 11.45
C PRO A 84 -13.92 6.88 10.62
N MET A 85 -12.63 7.13 10.56
CA MET A 85 -12.01 8.19 9.77
C MET A 85 -10.54 7.86 9.46
N ARG A 86 -9.95 8.57 8.51
CA ARG A 86 -8.52 8.41 8.17
C ARG A 86 -7.63 9.10 9.20
N ARG A 87 -6.65 8.35 9.76
CA ARG A 87 -5.64 8.84 10.71
C ARG A 87 -4.22 8.38 10.34
N ASN A 88 -3.98 8.06 9.05
CA ASN A 88 -2.73 7.51 8.55
C ASN A 88 -2.46 6.10 9.11
N THR A 89 -1.24 5.57 8.93
CA THR A 89 -0.96 4.14 9.13
C THR A 89 -0.71 3.74 10.59
N ALA A 90 -0.26 4.64 11.49
CA ALA A 90 0.01 4.22 12.87
C ALA A 90 -1.26 3.84 13.65
N PRO A 91 -2.34 4.63 13.69
CA PRO A 91 -3.59 4.20 14.33
C PRO A 91 -4.26 3.00 13.64
N CYS A 92 -4.17 2.92 12.29
CA CYS A 92 -4.62 1.79 11.50
C CYS A 92 -3.97 0.47 11.98
N ILE A 93 -2.64 0.46 12.06
CA ILE A 93 -1.87 -0.69 12.52
C ILE A 93 -2.13 -0.97 14.00
N ALA A 94 -2.17 0.07 14.86
CA ALA A 94 -2.44 -0.09 16.29
C ALA A 94 -3.76 -0.83 16.52
N TYR A 95 -4.85 -0.43 15.86
CA TYR A 95 -6.14 -1.10 15.97
C TYR A 95 -6.01 -2.62 15.74
N ALA A 96 -5.46 -3.02 14.60
CA ALA A 96 -5.31 -4.43 14.28
C ALA A 96 -4.33 -5.16 15.23
N VAL A 97 -3.22 -4.52 15.63
CA VAL A 97 -2.24 -5.08 16.56
C VAL A 97 -2.88 -5.39 17.92
N TYR A 98 -3.64 -4.47 18.49
CA TYR A 98 -4.31 -4.71 19.78
C TYR A 98 -5.42 -5.76 19.68
N ARG A 99 -6.16 -5.78 18.56
CA ARG A 99 -7.15 -6.81 18.26
C ARG A 99 -6.52 -8.20 18.14
N ILE A 100 -5.38 -8.31 17.43
CA ILE A 100 -4.62 -9.55 17.28
C ILE A 100 -4.01 -9.98 18.63
N ARG A 101 -3.45 -9.05 19.42
CA ARG A 101 -2.90 -9.35 20.75
C ARG A 101 -3.92 -10.03 21.64
N LYS A 102 -5.17 -9.54 21.68
CA LYS A 102 -6.26 -10.16 22.44
C LYS A 102 -6.50 -11.59 22.02
N GLN A 103 -6.39 -11.88 20.73
CA GLN A 103 -6.59 -13.21 20.16
C GLN A 103 -5.37 -14.13 20.36
N ASN A 104 -4.17 -13.59 20.14
CA ASN A 104 -2.91 -14.33 20.26
C ASN A 104 -1.75 -13.41 20.69
N PRO A 105 -1.36 -13.42 21.97
CA PRO A 105 -0.24 -12.60 22.48
C PRO A 105 1.15 -13.02 21.96
N LYS A 106 1.23 -14.11 21.19
CA LYS A 106 2.48 -14.61 20.55
C LYS A 106 2.46 -14.48 19.04
N ALA A 107 1.62 -13.59 18.51
CA ALA A 107 1.48 -13.41 17.07
C ALA A 107 2.75 -12.81 16.45
N ASN A 108 3.16 -13.38 15.29
CA ASN A 108 4.07 -12.74 14.36
C ASN A 108 3.23 -12.08 13.27
N ILE A 109 3.41 -10.81 13.06
CA ILE A 109 2.55 -10.00 12.19
C ILE A 109 3.34 -9.54 10.98
N VAL A 110 2.75 -9.71 9.78
CA VAL A 110 3.14 -8.99 8.58
C VAL A 110 2.08 -7.93 8.27
N VAL A 111 2.52 -6.72 7.98
CA VAL A 111 1.66 -5.60 7.56
C VAL A 111 1.90 -5.32 6.09
N LEU A 112 0.85 -5.33 5.29
CA LEU A 112 0.90 -5.14 3.85
C LEU A 112 -0.04 -4.01 3.39
N PRO A 113 0.40 -3.12 2.49
CA PRO A 113 -0.51 -2.29 1.71
C PRO A 113 -1.36 -3.16 0.76
N SER A 114 -2.62 -2.81 0.58
CA SER A 114 -3.57 -3.56 -0.26
C SER A 114 -3.43 -3.28 -1.76
N ASP A 115 -2.60 -2.31 -2.14
CA ASP A 115 -2.64 -1.66 -3.46
C ASP A 115 -1.32 -1.71 -4.21
N HIS A 116 -0.39 -2.58 -3.77
CA HIS A 116 0.90 -2.77 -4.40
C HIS A 116 0.91 -3.96 -5.37
N LEU A 117 1.61 -3.79 -6.50
CA LEU A 117 1.88 -4.87 -7.43
C LEU A 117 3.15 -5.63 -7.02
N ILE A 118 3.08 -6.95 -7.14
CA ILE A 118 4.21 -7.88 -7.00
C ILE A 118 4.17 -8.79 -8.22
N THR A 119 5.24 -8.83 -9.00
CA THR A 119 5.28 -9.65 -10.22
C THR A 119 5.92 -11.02 -10.01
N ASN A 120 6.72 -11.20 -8.96
CA ASN A 120 7.29 -12.50 -8.58
C ASN A 120 6.76 -12.95 -7.21
N GLU A 121 5.58 -13.57 -7.22
CA GLU A 121 4.90 -14.00 -6.00
C GLU A 121 5.65 -15.08 -5.22
N LYS A 122 6.37 -15.98 -5.90
CA LYS A 122 7.18 -17.01 -5.24
C LYS A 122 8.31 -16.41 -4.42
N GLU A 123 9.00 -15.43 -4.98
CA GLU A 123 10.06 -14.73 -4.26
C GLU A 123 9.49 -13.89 -3.11
N PHE A 124 8.35 -13.24 -3.30
CA PHE A 124 7.63 -12.56 -2.23
C PHE A 124 7.32 -13.52 -1.08
N GLN A 125 6.74 -14.68 -1.38
CA GLN A 125 6.41 -15.70 -0.35
C GLN A 125 7.65 -16.18 0.40
N ARG A 126 8.77 -16.38 -0.29
CA ARG A 126 10.06 -16.74 0.33
C ARG A 126 10.51 -15.67 1.32
N VAL A 127 10.54 -14.40 0.87
CA VAL A 127 10.99 -13.24 1.67
C VAL A 127 10.11 -13.03 2.89
N ILE A 128 8.78 -13.07 2.74
CA ILE A 128 7.85 -12.92 3.86
C ILE A 128 8.02 -14.07 4.88
N THR A 129 8.17 -15.31 4.40
CA THR A 129 8.38 -16.47 5.28
C THR A 129 9.68 -16.34 6.08
N GLU A 130 10.75 -15.88 5.44
CA GLU A 130 12.04 -15.66 6.09
C GLU A 130 11.98 -14.48 7.07
N GLY A 131 11.32 -13.38 6.69
CA GLY A 131 11.08 -12.24 7.57
C GLY A 131 10.26 -12.59 8.81
N LEU A 132 9.18 -13.36 8.67
CA LEU A 132 8.40 -13.86 9.81
C LEU A 132 9.22 -14.76 10.73
N ARG A 133 10.11 -15.60 10.16
CA ARG A 133 11.03 -16.43 10.96
C ARG A 133 12.05 -15.58 11.71
N PHE A 134 12.55 -14.53 11.08
CA PHE A 134 13.49 -13.60 11.72
C PHE A 134 12.85 -12.89 12.92
N VAL A 135 11.68 -12.27 12.75
CA VAL A 135 11.02 -11.54 13.84
C VAL A 135 10.49 -12.45 14.95
N ALA A 136 10.16 -13.70 14.64
CA ALA A 136 9.77 -14.69 15.65
C ALA A 136 10.89 -14.98 16.68
N ASN A 137 12.15 -14.77 16.31
CA ASN A 137 13.32 -15.08 17.14
C ASN A 137 14.12 -13.86 17.57
N ASN A 138 13.69 -12.65 17.20
CA ASN A 138 14.40 -11.41 17.51
C ASN A 138 13.44 -10.30 17.93
N ASP A 139 13.83 -9.48 18.90
CA ASP A 139 13.08 -8.30 19.31
C ASP A 139 13.34 -7.15 18.34
N ALA A 140 12.81 -7.30 17.12
CA ALA A 140 13.09 -6.44 15.98
C ALA A 140 11.83 -5.98 15.26
N LEU A 141 11.88 -4.77 14.70
CA LEU A 141 10.99 -4.29 13.66
C LEU A 141 11.69 -4.51 12.33
N LEU A 142 11.06 -5.22 11.41
CA LEU A 142 11.60 -5.51 10.09
C LEU A 142 10.79 -4.78 9.02
N THR A 143 11.46 -4.12 8.07
CA THR A 143 10.86 -3.60 6.84
C THR A 143 11.48 -4.27 5.62
N LEU A 144 10.77 -4.27 4.49
CA LEU A 144 11.30 -4.75 3.23
C LEU A 144 11.82 -3.58 2.40
N GLY A 145 13.07 -3.68 1.98
CA GLY A 145 13.75 -2.67 1.18
C GLY A 145 13.89 -3.11 -0.28
N MET A 146 13.49 -2.23 -1.21
CA MET A 146 13.63 -2.47 -2.65
C MET A 146 14.84 -1.71 -3.19
N LYS A 147 15.61 -2.34 -4.09
CA LYS A 147 16.75 -1.68 -4.71
C LYS A 147 16.30 -0.52 -5.59
N PRO A 148 16.77 0.72 -5.36
CA PRO A 148 16.43 1.85 -6.20
C PRO A 148 16.96 1.67 -7.62
N THR A 149 16.12 1.97 -8.61
CA THR A 149 16.49 1.93 -10.05
C THR A 149 16.45 3.31 -10.69
N ARG A 150 15.85 4.30 -10.02
CA ARG A 150 15.74 5.70 -10.46
C ARG A 150 15.66 6.63 -9.24
N PRO A 151 15.85 7.95 -9.40
CA PRO A 151 15.74 8.91 -8.30
C PRO A 151 14.27 9.25 -8.02
N GLU A 152 13.52 8.32 -7.38
CA GLU A 152 12.10 8.45 -7.08
C GLU A 152 11.88 9.38 -5.87
N THR A 153 11.03 10.40 -6.03
CA THR A 153 10.70 11.36 -4.97
C THR A 153 9.40 11.04 -4.24
N GLY A 154 8.64 10.08 -4.75
CA GLY A 154 7.38 9.62 -4.16
C GLY A 154 7.54 8.56 -3.06
N TYR A 155 8.75 8.00 -2.91
CA TYR A 155 9.04 6.92 -1.97
C TYR A 155 9.87 7.38 -0.77
N GLY A 156 9.75 6.66 0.34
CA GLY A 156 10.71 6.70 1.43
C GLY A 156 12.00 5.96 1.07
N TYR A 157 13.12 6.42 1.61
CA TYR A 157 14.44 5.80 1.48
C TYR A 157 14.95 5.35 2.83
N ILE A 158 15.56 4.17 2.85
CA ILE A 158 16.14 3.53 4.04
C ILE A 158 17.64 3.46 3.84
N GLN A 159 18.42 4.13 4.69
CA GLN A 159 19.87 3.99 4.68
C GLN A 159 20.28 2.68 5.32
N LEU A 160 21.07 1.89 4.58
CA LEU A 160 21.53 0.58 4.98
C LEU A 160 22.69 0.71 5.99
N GLY A 161 22.55 0.05 7.11
CA GLY A 161 23.57 -0.06 8.15
C GLY A 161 24.40 -1.35 8.03
N LYS A 162 24.96 -1.78 9.14
CA LYS A 162 25.74 -3.03 9.23
C LYS A 162 24.81 -4.25 9.11
N GLY A 163 25.31 -5.33 8.52
CA GLY A 163 24.60 -6.61 8.39
C GLY A 163 25.18 -7.50 7.32
N GLY A 164 24.45 -8.57 6.99
CA GLY A 164 24.74 -9.45 5.86
C GLY A 164 24.28 -8.87 4.51
N ASP A 165 24.26 -9.69 3.47
CA ASP A 165 23.92 -9.22 2.13
C ASP A 165 22.45 -8.78 2.05
N ASP A 166 21.52 -9.59 2.55
CA ASP A 166 20.08 -9.33 2.43
C ASP A 166 19.45 -8.74 3.70
N LEU A 167 20.03 -8.96 4.90
CA LEU A 167 19.49 -8.47 6.17
C LEU A 167 20.45 -7.50 6.82
N ARG A 168 20.03 -6.23 6.96
CA ARG A 168 20.86 -5.16 7.51
C ARG A 168 20.12 -4.37 8.59
N LYS A 169 20.86 -3.80 9.52
CA LYS A 169 20.30 -2.82 10.44
C LYS A 169 19.99 -1.53 9.69
N VAL A 170 18.88 -0.90 10.02
CA VAL A 170 18.56 0.43 9.46
C VAL A 170 19.41 1.48 10.17
N LYS A 171 19.97 2.41 9.38
CA LYS A 171 20.73 3.54 9.91
C LYS A 171 19.85 4.78 10.02
N THR A 172 19.12 5.12 8.96
CA THR A 172 18.17 6.22 8.95
C THR A 172 17.04 5.95 7.96
N PHE A 173 15.90 6.62 8.18
CA PHE A 173 14.83 6.77 7.18
C PHE A 173 14.83 8.20 6.64
N THR A 174 14.43 8.37 5.38
CA THR A 174 14.17 9.67 4.78
C THR A 174 12.93 9.56 3.91
N GLU A 175 11.84 10.14 4.37
CA GLU A 175 10.56 10.07 3.67
C GLU A 175 10.48 11.13 2.57
N LYS A 176 10.22 10.70 1.34
CA LYS A 176 9.97 11.52 0.14
C LYS A 176 10.99 12.66 -0.04
N PRO A 177 12.27 12.34 -0.32
CA PRO A 177 13.31 13.33 -0.51
C PRO A 177 13.02 14.20 -1.75
N ASN A 178 13.68 15.36 -1.82
CA ASN A 178 13.70 16.12 -3.07
C ASN A 178 14.55 15.39 -4.14
N LEU A 179 14.43 15.82 -5.39
CA LEU A 179 15.10 15.17 -6.53
C LEU A 179 16.63 15.11 -6.38
N GLU A 180 17.24 16.17 -5.86
CA GLU A 180 18.72 16.22 -5.69
C GLU A 180 19.17 15.19 -4.65
N MET A 181 18.48 15.08 -3.53
CA MET A 181 18.75 14.05 -2.54
C MET A 181 18.49 12.64 -3.08
N ALA A 182 17.40 12.43 -3.83
CA ALA A 182 17.09 11.14 -4.43
C ALA A 182 18.20 10.68 -5.42
N LYS A 183 18.76 11.60 -6.20
CA LYS A 183 19.94 11.32 -7.08
C LYS A 183 21.17 10.91 -6.27
N VAL A 184 21.46 11.60 -5.17
CA VAL A 184 22.57 11.27 -4.27
C VAL A 184 22.38 9.88 -3.66
N PHE A 185 21.18 9.58 -3.17
CA PHE A 185 20.87 8.28 -2.58
C PHE A 185 21.02 7.13 -3.59
N LEU A 186 20.54 7.33 -4.82
CA LEU A 186 20.69 6.35 -5.90
C LEU A 186 22.17 6.13 -6.22
N ALA A 187 22.95 7.19 -6.37
CA ALA A 187 24.37 7.12 -6.75
C ALA A 187 25.24 6.48 -5.66
N SER A 188 24.90 6.65 -4.38
CA SER A 188 25.65 6.08 -3.27
C SER A 188 25.59 4.55 -3.20
N GLY A 189 24.48 3.96 -3.66
CA GLY A 189 24.21 2.52 -3.49
C GLY A 189 23.97 2.07 -2.05
N GLU A 190 23.88 3.01 -1.08
CA GLU A 190 23.69 2.72 0.35
C GLU A 190 22.23 2.79 0.79
N PHE A 191 21.29 3.00 -0.14
CA PHE A 191 19.87 3.18 0.19
C PHE A 191 19.01 2.14 -0.51
N ALA A 192 17.92 1.77 0.15
CA ALA A 192 16.81 1.02 -0.41
C ALA A 192 15.51 1.86 -0.36
N TRP A 193 14.58 1.63 -1.28
CA TRP A 193 13.23 2.17 -1.16
C TRP A 193 12.46 1.47 -0.05
N ASN A 194 11.75 2.21 0.75
CA ASN A 194 10.81 1.68 1.72
C ASN A 194 9.55 1.18 1.01
N SER A 195 9.30 -0.12 1.08
CA SER A 195 8.11 -0.71 0.45
C SER A 195 6.81 -0.47 1.23
N GLY A 196 6.88 0.04 2.46
CA GLY A 196 5.72 0.14 3.35
C GLY A 196 5.20 -1.21 3.86
N MET A 197 5.99 -2.27 3.74
CA MET A 197 5.71 -3.61 4.26
C MET A 197 6.54 -3.82 5.52
N PHE A 198 5.88 -4.24 6.61
CA PHE A 198 6.54 -4.39 7.91
C PHE A 198 6.26 -5.74 8.53
N LEU A 199 7.20 -6.23 9.32
CA LEU A 199 7.05 -7.48 10.06
C LEU A 199 7.58 -7.29 11.50
N TRP A 200 6.88 -7.87 12.47
CA TRP A 200 7.25 -7.84 13.89
C TRP A 200 6.45 -8.85 14.71
N ARG A 201 6.89 -9.08 15.94
CA ARG A 201 6.02 -9.71 16.94
C ARG A 201 5.07 -8.69 17.55
N VAL A 202 3.92 -9.16 17.98
CA VAL A 202 2.86 -8.30 18.56
C VAL A 202 3.32 -7.60 19.86
N ASP A 203 4.07 -8.28 20.70
CA ASP A 203 4.63 -7.72 21.94
C ASP A 203 5.66 -6.62 21.64
N VAL A 204 6.57 -6.86 20.70
CA VAL A 204 7.63 -5.91 20.33
C VAL A 204 7.03 -4.61 19.78
N ILE A 205 6.10 -4.70 18.83
CA ILE A 205 5.49 -3.46 18.27
C ILE A 205 4.67 -2.69 19.32
N ILE A 206 4.02 -3.37 20.26
CA ILE A 206 3.28 -2.70 21.35
C ILE A 206 4.26 -1.98 22.30
N GLU A 207 5.41 -2.55 22.60
CA GLU A 207 6.46 -1.87 23.36
C GLU A 207 6.92 -0.59 22.65
N GLU A 208 7.11 -0.63 21.33
CA GLU A 208 7.52 0.53 20.56
C GLU A 208 6.38 1.58 20.44
N PHE A 209 5.11 1.17 20.37
CA PHE A 209 3.98 2.08 20.51
C PHE A 209 3.97 2.79 21.87
N ASN A 210 4.14 2.05 22.97
CA ASN A 210 4.20 2.62 24.31
C ASN A 210 5.35 3.63 24.45
N LYS A 211 6.49 3.37 23.81
CA LYS A 211 7.69 4.20 23.91
C LYS A 211 7.63 5.47 23.04
N TYR A 212 7.10 5.40 21.84
CA TYR A 212 7.18 6.48 20.85
C TYR A 212 5.85 7.13 20.50
N LEU A 213 4.74 6.44 20.74
CA LEU A 213 3.37 6.88 20.46
C LEU A 213 2.43 6.50 21.62
N SER A 214 2.81 6.82 22.86
CA SER A 214 2.03 6.47 24.08
C SER A 214 0.58 6.97 24.00
N GLU A 215 0.34 8.15 23.41
CA GLU A 215 -1.01 8.68 23.20
C GLU A 215 -1.91 7.78 22.31
N VAL A 216 -1.32 7.00 21.39
CA VAL A 216 -2.03 5.98 20.62
C VAL A 216 -2.16 4.70 21.44
N ALA A 217 -1.04 4.24 22.01
CA ALA A 217 -0.99 3.01 22.80
C ALA A 217 -2.00 3.00 23.94
N ASP A 218 -2.06 4.07 24.74
CA ASP A 218 -2.95 4.19 25.90
C ASP A 218 -4.43 4.05 25.48
N LYS A 219 -4.84 4.70 24.37
CA LYS A 219 -6.20 4.64 23.88
C LYS A 219 -6.61 3.24 23.45
N PHE A 220 -5.77 2.54 22.70
CA PHE A 220 -6.08 1.18 22.26
C PHE A 220 -5.96 0.15 23.37
N ALA A 221 -5.09 0.37 24.38
CA ALA A 221 -4.98 -0.50 25.54
C ALA A 221 -6.27 -0.53 26.40
N GLU A 222 -7.05 0.57 26.46
CA GLU A 222 -8.35 0.62 27.14
C GLU A 222 -9.36 -0.41 26.60
N GLY A 223 -9.15 -0.90 25.38
CA GLY A 223 -10.08 -1.81 24.68
C GLY A 223 -9.85 -3.30 24.97
N GLU A 224 -8.97 -3.68 25.89
CA GLU A 224 -8.58 -5.08 26.07
C GLU A 224 -9.79 -6.03 26.30
N ASP A 225 -10.81 -5.59 27.01
CA ASP A 225 -12.00 -6.40 27.30
C ASP A 225 -13.08 -6.38 26.19
N VAL A 226 -13.00 -5.43 25.25
CA VAL A 226 -14.02 -5.27 24.20
C VAL A 226 -13.61 -5.80 22.83
N TYR A 227 -12.30 -5.99 22.59
CA TYR A 227 -11.86 -6.55 21.32
C TYR A 227 -12.43 -7.94 21.06
N GLY A 228 -13.03 -8.15 19.89
CA GLY A 228 -13.70 -9.37 19.48
C GLY A 228 -15.10 -9.53 20.02
N THR A 229 -15.69 -8.48 20.61
CA THR A 229 -17.10 -8.46 21.06
C THR A 229 -17.91 -7.47 20.23
N ASP A 230 -19.24 -7.50 20.39
CA ASP A 230 -20.17 -6.55 19.72
C ASP A 230 -19.91 -5.08 20.11
N GLY A 231 -19.23 -4.82 21.23
CA GLY A 231 -18.86 -3.48 21.69
C GLY A 231 -17.61 -2.89 21.04
N GLU A 232 -16.87 -3.69 20.25
CA GLU A 232 -15.58 -3.26 19.66
C GLU A 232 -15.73 -2.03 18.76
N GLN A 233 -16.72 -2.02 17.86
CA GLN A 233 -16.89 -0.92 16.92
C GLN A 233 -17.27 0.39 17.62
N ASP A 234 -18.10 0.35 18.65
CA ASP A 234 -18.47 1.56 19.41
C ASP A 234 -17.27 2.09 20.20
N PHE A 235 -16.46 1.21 20.76
CA PHE A 235 -15.20 1.58 21.39
C PHE A 235 -14.28 2.27 20.38
N ILE A 236 -14.04 1.70 19.21
CA ILE A 236 -13.20 2.27 18.15
C ILE A 236 -13.76 3.62 17.67
N ASN A 237 -15.06 3.74 17.45
CA ASN A 237 -15.68 5.00 17.05
C ASN A 237 -15.42 6.13 18.07
N ARG A 238 -15.28 5.81 19.35
CA ARG A 238 -15.00 6.76 20.43
C ARG A 238 -13.55 7.19 20.48
N ILE A 239 -12.60 6.25 20.41
CA ILE A 239 -11.17 6.53 20.65
C ILE A 239 -10.42 6.94 19.40
N TYR A 240 -10.74 6.37 18.24
CA TYR A 240 -10.00 6.55 17.00
C TYR A 240 -9.90 8.02 16.53
N PRO A 241 -10.98 8.84 16.60
CA PRO A 241 -10.94 10.26 16.29
C PRO A 241 -9.95 11.07 17.14
N LEU A 242 -9.62 10.58 18.33
CA LEU A 242 -8.70 11.21 19.27
C LEU A 242 -7.23 10.88 19.00
N CYS A 243 -6.96 9.95 18.09
CA CYS A 243 -5.60 9.59 17.71
C CYS A 243 -4.97 10.65 16.79
N PRO A 244 -3.66 10.88 16.87
CA PRO A 244 -2.95 11.76 15.95
C PRO A 244 -2.99 11.20 14.52
N ASN A 245 -2.92 12.09 13.52
CA ASN A 245 -2.80 11.72 12.13
C ASN A 245 -1.31 11.53 11.77
N ILE A 246 -0.78 10.33 11.99
CA ILE A 246 0.65 10.03 11.84
C ILE A 246 0.88 8.65 11.19
N SER A 247 1.88 8.55 10.31
CA SER A 247 2.30 7.25 9.77
C SER A 247 3.15 6.47 10.76
N ILE A 248 3.16 5.14 10.62
CA ILE A 248 4.03 4.24 11.39
C ILE A 248 5.51 4.56 11.15
N ASP A 249 5.85 5.01 9.94
CA ASP A 249 7.20 5.41 9.56
C ASP A 249 7.70 6.55 10.46
N TYR A 250 7.00 7.69 10.47
CA TYR A 250 7.34 8.84 11.31
C TYR A 250 7.15 8.60 12.81
N GLY A 251 6.13 7.83 13.15
CA GLY A 251 5.76 7.61 14.54
C GLY A 251 6.73 6.68 15.26
N ILE A 252 7.17 5.62 14.62
CA ILE A 252 7.95 4.53 15.23
C ILE A 252 9.21 4.21 14.43
N MET A 253 9.11 3.90 13.12
CA MET A 253 10.22 3.31 12.36
C MET A 253 11.45 4.23 12.29
N GLU A 254 11.26 5.54 12.21
CA GLU A 254 12.36 6.51 12.23
C GLU A 254 13.03 6.67 13.60
N LYS A 255 12.32 6.34 14.69
CA LYS A 255 12.77 6.57 16.07
C LYS A 255 13.30 5.32 16.75
N ALA A 256 12.79 4.16 16.37
CA ALA A 256 13.14 2.90 17.00
C ALA A 256 14.58 2.48 16.65
N THR A 257 15.28 1.90 17.61
CA THR A 257 16.70 1.52 17.50
C THR A 257 16.90 0.06 17.08
N ASN A 258 15.82 -0.73 17.09
CA ASN A 258 15.81 -2.17 16.76
C ASN A 258 15.22 -2.43 15.36
N VAL A 259 15.34 -1.47 14.41
CA VAL A 259 14.83 -1.60 13.06
C VAL A 259 15.85 -2.25 12.15
N TYR A 260 15.37 -3.24 11.38
CA TYR A 260 16.13 -3.95 10.35
C TYR A 260 15.43 -3.82 9.01
N VAL A 261 16.18 -3.96 7.94
CA VAL A 261 15.68 -4.02 6.57
C VAL A 261 16.13 -5.33 5.92
N MET A 262 15.19 -6.02 5.29
CA MET A 262 15.48 -7.17 4.43
C MET A 262 15.37 -6.70 2.98
N LEU A 263 16.47 -6.80 2.25
CA LEU A 263 16.52 -6.45 0.82
C LEU A 263 15.80 -7.52 0.02
N ALA A 264 14.94 -7.08 -0.89
CA ALA A 264 14.11 -7.97 -1.67
C ALA A 264 14.03 -7.53 -3.14
N ASN A 265 13.83 -8.49 -4.03
CA ASN A 265 13.68 -8.26 -5.46
C ASN A 265 12.57 -9.17 -6.04
N PHE A 266 11.34 -8.84 -5.72
CA PHE A 266 10.16 -9.58 -6.20
C PHE A 266 9.32 -8.79 -7.21
N GLY A 267 9.91 -7.82 -7.90
CA GLY A 267 9.18 -7.02 -8.90
C GLY A 267 8.08 -6.17 -8.27
N TRP A 268 8.47 -5.35 -7.27
CA TRP A 268 7.58 -4.48 -6.52
C TRP A 268 7.35 -3.14 -7.22
N SER A 269 6.09 -2.69 -7.18
CA SER A 269 5.69 -1.31 -7.48
C SER A 269 4.53 -0.90 -6.60
N ASP A 270 4.53 0.37 -6.16
CA ASP A 270 3.39 0.94 -5.45
C ASP A 270 2.23 1.30 -6.39
N LEU A 271 2.41 1.18 -7.72
CA LEU A 271 1.44 1.63 -8.73
C LEU A 271 0.87 3.03 -8.40
N GLY A 272 1.74 3.92 -7.91
CA GLY A 272 1.31 5.20 -7.38
C GLY A 272 0.96 6.23 -8.45
N THR A 273 1.35 6.01 -9.70
CA THR A 273 1.22 6.95 -10.81
C THR A 273 0.92 6.25 -12.12
N TRP A 274 0.44 7.00 -13.10
CA TRP A 274 0.25 6.50 -14.47
C TRP A 274 1.56 6.11 -15.14
N SER A 275 2.64 6.82 -14.84
CA SER A 275 3.99 6.46 -15.32
C SER A 275 4.42 5.10 -14.78
N SER A 276 4.17 4.81 -13.50
CA SER A 276 4.44 3.49 -12.92
C SER A 276 3.62 2.37 -13.61
N LEU A 277 2.37 2.65 -13.93
CA LEU A 277 1.51 1.70 -14.67
C LEU A 277 2.01 1.51 -16.11
N HIS A 278 2.42 2.60 -16.79
CA HIS A 278 3.00 2.53 -18.12
C HIS A 278 4.29 1.68 -18.14
N GLU A 279 5.18 1.83 -17.16
CA GLU A 279 6.41 1.03 -17.07
C GLU A 279 6.13 -0.48 -17.00
N LEU A 280 5.07 -0.88 -16.30
CA LEU A 280 4.72 -2.27 -16.01
C LEU A 280 3.78 -2.91 -17.04
N THR A 281 3.09 -2.10 -17.85
CA THR A 281 2.20 -2.59 -18.90
C THR A 281 3.02 -2.98 -20.14
N PRO A 282 2.74 -4.14 -20.77
CA PRO A 282 3.31 -4.48 -22.09
C PRO A 282 3.09 -3.36 -23.10
N LYS A 283 4.10 -3.13 -23.95
CA LYS A 283 4.10 -2.05 -24.93
C LYS A 283 4.11 -2.61 -26.36
N ASP A 284 3.51 -1.86 -27.28
CA ASP A 284 3.69 -2.08 -28.70
C ASP A 284 5.11 -1.62 -29.17
N ASP A 285 5.41 -1.82 -30.46
CA ASP A 285 6.70 -1.45 -31.05
C ASP A 285 7.01 0.07 -31.01
N ASN A 286 5.97 0.89 -30.78
CA ASN A 286 6.09 2.34 -30.63
C ASN A 286 6.11 2.82 -29.17
N GLY A 287 6.13 1.89 -28.21
CA GLY A 287 6.17 2.21 -26.78
C GLY A 287 4.82 2.56 -26.17
N ASN A 288 3.69 2.39 -26.89
CA ASN A 288 2.38 2.63 -26.32
C ASN A 288 1.97 1.47 -25.42
N ALA A 289 1.46 1.79 -24.23
CA ALA A 289 0.89 0.86 -23.29
C ALA A 289 -0.65 0.97 -23.28
N VAL A 290 -1.34 -0.14 -23.46
CA VAL A 290 -2.81 -0.18 -23.56
C VAL A 290 -3.38 -1.06 -22.45
N VAL A 291 -4.39 -0.56 -21.75
CA VAL A 291 -5.10 -1.26 -20.68
C VAL A 291 -6.58 -1.36 -21.00
N LYS A 292 -7.09 -2.60 -21.07
CA LYS A 292 -8.50 -2.99 -21.18
C LYS A 292 -9.25 -2.64 -22.47
N CYS A 293 -8.78 -1.72 -23.31
CA CYS A 293 -9.50 -1.30 -24.50
C CYS A 293 -8.85 -1.84 -25.79
N GLU A 294 -9.59 -1.75 -26.90
CA GLU A 294 -9.05 -1.90 -28.24
C GLU A 294 -8.50 -0.56 -28.74
N THR A 295 -7.48 -0.59 -29.63
CA THR A 295 -6.88 0.64 -30.13
C THR A 295 -6.61 0.57 -31.63
N MET A 296 -6.77 1.72 -32.31
CA MET A 296 -6.23 2.01 -33.63
C MET A 296 -5.29 3.22 -33.51
N LEU A 297 -3.99 2.99 -33.64
CA LEU A 297 -2.95 3.98 -33.37
C LEU A 297 -2.26 4.38 -34.68
N TYR A 298 -2.29 5.68 -34.99
CA TYR A 298 -1.68 6.27 -36.17
C TYR A 298 -0.67 7.33 -35.74
N ASN A 299 0.61 7.16 -36.07
CA ASN A 299 1.68 8.09 -35.67
C ASN A 299 1.68 8.39 -34.15
N ALA A 300 1.26 7.41 -33.33
CA ALA A 300 1.17 7.52 -31.88
C ALA A 300 2.34 6.80 -31.20
N LYS A 301 3.01 7.47 -30.27
CA LYS A 301 4.23 6.95 -29.61
C LYS A 301 4.22 7.21 -28.12
N ASP A 302 4.77 6.27 -27.35
CA ASP A 302 5.05 6.40 -25.92
C ASP A 302 3.83 6.88 -25.09
N ASN A 303 2.62 6.45 -25.44
CA ASN A 303 1.39 6.83 -24.75
C ASN A 303 0.97 5.77 -23.74
N MET A 304 0.30 6.21 -22.68
CA MET A 304 -0.48 5.38 -21.76
C MET A 304 -1.97 5.53 -22.09
N ILE A 305 -2.63 4.45 -22.49
CA ILE A 305 -4.04 4.43 -22.92
C ILE A 305 -4.82 3.46 -22.03
N ALA A 306 -5.81 3.98 -21.31
CA ALA A 306 -6.63 3.19 -20.39
C ALA A 306 -8.10 3.59 -20.51
N LEU A 307 -8.89 2.74 -21.14
CA LEU A 307 -10.33 2.91 -21.27
C LEU A 307 -11.05 1.67 -20.72
N PRO A 308 -12.35 1.75 -20.42
CA PRO A 308 -13.17 0.59 -20.08
C PRO A 308 -13.09 -0.54 -21.12
N GLU A 309 -13.29 -1.75 -20.66
CA GLU A 309 -13.34 -2.93 -21.53
C GLU A 309 -14.45 -2.79 -22.57
N GLY A 310 -14.16 -3.22 -23.82
CA GLY A 310 -15.09 -3.15 -24.95
C GLY A 310 -15.15 -1.78 -25.63
N GLU A 311 -14.36 -0.80 -25.20
CA GLU A 311 -14.24 0.49 -25.90
C GLU A 311 -13.07 0.49 -26.90
N LEU A 312 -13.22 1.24 -27.99
CA LEU A 312 -12.18 1.47 -28.99
C LEU A 312 -11.65 2.89 -28.88
N ALA A 313 -10.33 3.04 -28.76
CA ALA A 313 -9.65 4.32 -28.90
C ALA A 313 -9.01 4.44 -30.30
N VAL A 314 -9.34 5.48 -31.04
CA VAL A 314 -8.68 5.84 -32.30
C VAL A 314 -7.87 7.09 -32.06
N ILE A 315 -6.53 6.97 -32.16
CA ILE A 315 -5.59 8.03 -31.77
C ILE A 315 -4.60 8.27 -32.90
N GLU A 316 -4.47 9.54 -33.31
CA GLU A 316 -3.49 9.97 -34.30
C GLU A 316 -2.61 11.08 -33.74
N GLY A 317 -1.28 10.96 -33.95
CA GLY A 317 -0.29 12.02 -33.72
C GLY A 317 0.03 12.32 -32.24
N LEU A 318 -0.43 11.54 -31.26
CA LEU A 318 -0.08 11.75 -29.86
C LEU A 318 1.26 11.09 -29.52
N GLU A 319 2.11 11.82 -28.83
CA GLU A 319 3.40 11.33 -28.32
C GLU A 319 3.62 11.75 -26.85
N GLY A 320 3.82 10.75 -25.99
CA GLY A 320 4.06 10.95 -24.56
C GLY A 320 2.80 11.38 -23.76
N TYR A 321 1.62 10.96 -24.17
CA TYR A 321 0.36 11.32 -23.51
C TYR A 321 -0.21 10.18 -22.65
N LEU A 322 -0.91 10.61 -21.62
CA LEU A 322 -1.90 9.83 -20.90
C LEU A 322 -3.28 10.08 -21.50
N VAL A 323 -3.95 9.01 -21.92
CA VAL A 323 -5.34 9.00 -22.36
C VAL A 323 -6.09 8.02 -21.47
N ALA A 324 -6.89 8.54 -20.54
CA ALA A 324 -7.63 7.69 -19.60
C ALA A 324 -9.11 8.07 -19.57
N ARG A 325 -9.97 7.07 -19.57
CA ARG A 325 -11.41 7.29 -19.44
C ARG A 325 -12.02 6.32 -18.45
N ASP A 326 -12.77 6.85 -17.51
CA ASP A 326 -13.66 6.07 -16.63
C ASP A 326 -14.72 7.01 -16.04
N ASN A 327 -15.83 6.45 -15.57
CA ASN A 327 -16.89 7.15 -14.84
C ASN A 327 -17.38 8.45 -15.50
N GLY A 328 -17.48 8.46 -16.85
CA GLY A 328 -17.93 9.63 -17.61
C GLY A 328 -16.89 10.76 -17.74
N VAL A 329 -15.66 10.53 -17.33
CA VAL A 329 -14.53 11.47 -17.46
C VAL A 329 -13.56 10.96 -18.50
N LEU A 330 -13.12 11.83 -19.42
CA LEU A 330 -11.99 11.63 -20.31
C LEU A 330 -10.86 12.56 -19.91
N LEU A 331 -9.72 11.99 -19.55
CA LEU A 331 -8.48 12.72 -19.25
C LEU A 331 -7.49 12.53 -20.40
N ILE A 332 -6.99 13.62 -20.95
CA ILE A 332 -5.87 13.65 -21.89
C ILE A 332 -4.86 14.67 -21.39
N CYS A 333 -3.68 14.24 -21.01
CA CYS A 333 -2.59 15.13 -20.57
C CYS A 333 -1.23 14.50 -20.91
N LYS A 334 -0.15 15.28 -20.86
CA LYS A 334 1.20 14.74 -20.99
C LYS A 334 1.56 13.87 -19.80
N LYS A 335 2.25 12.76 -20.01
CA LYS A 335 2.69 11.84 -18.93
C LYS A 335 3.60 12.53 -17.93
N ASP A 336 4.52 13.38 -18.40
CA ASP A 336 5.45 14.14 -17.56
C ASP A 336 4.75 15.21 -16.69
N GLU A 337 3.48 15.51 -16.97
CA GLU A 337 2.65 16.43 -16.20
C GLU A 337 1.64 15.71 -15.27
N GLU A 338 1.76 14.39 -15.09
CA GLU A 338 0.81 13.62 -14.26
C GLU A 338 0.69 14.12 -12.81
N ALA A 339 1.70 14.81 -12.28
CA ALA A 339 1.62 15.44 -10.97
C ALA A 339 0.45 16.45 -10.84
N LYS A 340 0.02 17.06 -11.96
CA LYS A 340 -1.11 18.00 -12.02
C LYS A 340 -2.47 17.33 -11.86
N ILE A 341 -2.58 16.00 -11.98
CA ILE A 341 -3.85 15.28 -11.86
C ILE A 341 -4.54 15.57 -10.53
N ARG A 342 -3.79 15.70 -9.43
CA ARG A 342 -4.36 16.09 -8.14
C ARG A 342 -5.07 17.46 -8.18
N GLN A 343 -4.52 18.41 -8.95
CA GLN A 343 -5.16 19.71 -9.15
C GLN A 343 -6.41 19.55 -10.00
N TYR A 344 -6.37 18.74 -11.06
CA TYR A 344 -7.55 18.51 -11.91
C TYR A 344 -8.71 17.86 -11.12
N VAL A 345 -8.41 16.91 -10.23
CA VAL A 345 -9.40 16.31 -9.32
C VAL A 345 -10.03 17.38 -8.43
N LYS A 346 -9.20 18.26 -7.81
CA LYS A 346 -9.69 19.34 -6.96
C LYS A 346 -10.56 20.34 -7.72
N ASP A 347 -10.13 20.78 -8.90
CA ASP A 347 -10.88 21.70 -9.75
C ASP A 347 -12.21 21.08 -10.20
N ALA A 348 -12.23 19.78 -10.50
CA ALA A 348 -13.45 19.05 -10.84
C ALA A 348 -14.42 18.98 -9.66
N GLU A 349 -13.91 18.69 -8.43
CA GLU A 349 -14.70 18.65 -7.20
C GLU A 349 -15.29 20.03 -6.87
N GLU A 350 -14.48 21.09 -6.97
CA GLU A 350 -14.93 22.49 -6.73
C GLU A 350 -16.02 22.92 -7.71
N LYS A 351 -15.91 22.52 -8.98
CA LYS A 351 -16.82 22.97 -10.04
C LYS A 351 -18.08 22.12 -10.19
N TYR A 352 -17.97 20.81 -9.99
CA TYR A 352 -19.03 19.84 -10.28
C TYR A 352 -19.45 19.00 -9.07
N GLY A 353 -18.90 19.28 -7.89
CA GLY A 353 -19.12 18.46 -6.70
C GLY A 353 -18.47 17.07 -6.82
N LYS A 354 -18.93 16.14 -6.00
CA LYS A 354 -18.34 14.78 -5.92
C LYS A 354 -18.69 13.86 -7.09
N LYS A 355 -19.39 14.34 -8.09
CA LYS A 355 -19.92 13.51 -9.19
C LYS A 355 -18.84 12.76 -9.99
N TYR A 356 -17.64 13.32 -10.06
CA TYR A 356 -16.55 12.80 -10.92
C TYR A 356 -15.25 12.47 -10.15
N VAL A 357 -15.29 12.46 -8.81
CA VAL A 357 -14.08 12.30 -7.99
C VAL A 357 -14.17 11.22 -6.92
#